data_62c00c7fd26a964f07f1e3ff6fbc23cc
#
_entry.id   62c00c7fd26a964f07f1e3ff6fbc23cc
#
_cell.length_a   1.000
_cell.length_b   1.000
_cell.length_c   1.000
_cell.angle_alpha   90.00
_cell.angle_beta   90.00
_cell.angle_gamma   90.00
#
_symmetry.space_group_name_H-M   'P 1'
#
loop_
_entity.id
_entity.type
_entity.pdbx_description
1 polymer ?
#
loop_
_entity_poly.entity_id
_entity_poly.type
_entity_poly.pdbx_seq_one_letter_code
_entity_poly.pdbx_strand_id
1 'polypeptide(L)'
;MKLHYDPYPVFRSSKTPVGLYARQKWLGEAETGQWEIDFKETVAGLLADQLPNGSWSRSTTETIKRLFGLHLTVRSSTAQIDAALNWLISKISLQAGRVHVGVNDLDAGTGLEGLPFFTSRPAMLLTGAALFLSSIFGRQSDPDVLALYQWLSSEGIKNKGRWFDETSSHNVLRALVVHPVFAEGKATVLAVKHLADLQTDAGAWEHNLPFYQTLNALAHLELNQAEKQLEKAFVLLFEKQNSDGTWSHDEPEWNTFLAIHALKNKGLL
;
A
#
# COMPACT_ATOMS: atom_id res chain seq x y z
N MET A 1 10.16 23.58 -4.09
CA MET A 1 10.75 23.07 -2.83
C MET A 1 11.95 22.19 -3.18
N LYS A 2 12.95 22.08 -2.30
CA LYS A 2 14.16 21.27 -2.55
C LYS A 2 14.49 20.47 -1.30
N LEU A 3 14.91 19.19 -1.47
CA LEU A 3 15.38 18.38 -0.35
C LEU A 3 16.60 19.03 0.32
N HIS A 4 16.68 18.90 1.64
CA HIS A 4 17.83 19.38 2.42
C HIS A 4 19.03 18.43 2.31
N TYR A 5 18.75 17.13 2.23
CA TYR A 5 19.76 16.06 2.24
C TYR A 5 19.43 15.00 1.16
N ASP A 6 20.46 14.26 0.74
CA ASP A 6 20.30 13.12 -0.18
C ASP A 6 19.55 11.98 0.52
N PRO A 7 18.37 11.55 0.03
CA PRO A 7 17.58 10.50 0.69
C PRO A 7 17.94 9.09 0.24
N TYR A 8 18.83 8.92 -0.72
CA TYR A 8 19.10 7.61 -1.33
C TYR A 8 20.10 6.71 -0.60
N PRO A 9 21.01 7.19 0.29
CA PRO A 9 21.98 6.32 0.95
C PRO A 9 21.38 5.13 1.70
N VAL A 10 20.18 5.28 2.27
CA VAL A 10 19.49 4.20 3.00
C VAL A 10 19.21 2.96 2.15
N PHE A 11 19.14 3.11 0.82
CA PHE A 11 18.83 2.01 -0.10
C PHE A 11 20.06 1.31 -0.70
N ARG A 12 21.24 1.95 -0.71
CA ARG A 12 22.40 1.51 -1.53
C ARG A 12 22.88 0.07 -1.30
N SER A 13 22.73 -0.44 -0.07
CA SER A 13 23.09 -1.82 0.26
C SER A 13 21.92 -2.66 0.73
N SER A 14 20.73 -2.12 0.66
CA SER A 14 19.53 -2.81 1.14
C SER A 14 19.15 -3.97 0.23
N LYS A 15 18.84 -5.11 0.86
CA LYS A 15 18.31 -6.32 0.21
C LYS A 15 16.81 -6.49 0.45
N THR A 16 16.17 -5.56 1.15
CA THR A 16 14.71 -5.58 1.30
C THR A 16 14.03 -5.40 -0.05
N PRO A 17 12.78 -5.84 -0.22
CA PRO A 17 12.02 -5.57 -1.45
C PRO A 17 11.96 -4.07 -1.80
N VAL A 18 11.84 -3.21 -0.79
CA VAL A 18 11.84 -1.74 -0.92
C VAL A 18 13.19 -1.24 -1.43
N GLY A 19 14.28 -1.69 -0.79
CA GLY A 19 15.63 -1.32 -1.19
C GLY A 19 15.96 -1.78 -2.61
N LEU A 20 15.60 -3.01 -2.97
CA LEU A 20 15.80 -3.53 -4.34
C LEU A 20 15.01 -2.74 -5.38
N TYR A 21 13.78 -2.34 -5.05
CA TYR A 21 13.00 -1.44 -5.91
C TYR A 21 13.72 -0.10 -6.11
N ALA A 22 14.16 0.54 -5.03
CA ALA A 22 14.83 1.83 -5.07
C ALA A 22 16.16 1.76 -5.85
N ARG A 23 16.98 0.74 -5.58
CA ARG A 23 18.24 0.46 -6.29
C ARG A 23 18.02 0.31 -7.79
N GLN A 24 16.96 -0.41 -8.19
CA GLN A 24 16.61 -0.61 -9.59
C GLN A 24 16.09 0.69 -10.25
N LYS A 25 15.09 1.31 -9.63
CA LYS A 25 14.30 2.38 -10.27
C LYS A 25 14.89 3.77 -10.11
N TRP A 26 15.62 4.00 -9.02
CA TRP A 26 16.08 5.33 -8.66
C TRP A 26 17.60 5.47 -8.69
N LEU A 27 18.33 4.38 -8.45
CA LEU A 27 19.80 4.39 -8.41
C LEU A 27 20.45 3.78 -9.67
N GLY A 28 19.66 3.21 -10.57
CA GLY A 28 20.18 2.63 -11.83
C GLY A 28 21.03 1.38 -11.66
N GLU A 29 20.88 0.66 -10.52
CA GLU A 29 21.73 -0.51 -10.20
C GLU A 29 21.23 -1.83 -10.79
N ALA A 30 20.15 -1.83 -11.59
CA ALA A 30 19.54 -3.05 -12.14
C ALA A 30 20.49 -3.93 -12.98
N GLU A 31 21.54 -3.33 -13.52
CA GLU A 31 22.53 -4.03 -14.37
C GLU A 31 23.80 -4.44 -13.59
N THR A 32 23.86 -4.18 -12.29
CA THR A 32 24.99 -4.58 -11.47
C THR A 32 24.86 -6.05 -11.06
N GLY A 33 25.95 -6.83 -11.17
CA GLY A 33 25.96 -8.24 -10.76
C GLY A 33 25.53 -8.45 -9.31
N GLN A 34 25.86 -7.50 -8.41
CA GLN A 34 25.46 -7.57 -7.01
C GLN A 34 23.95 -7.38 -6.81
N TRP A 35 23.32 -6.44 -7.52
CA TRP A 35 21.86 -6.27 -7.47
C TRP A 35 21.14 -7.54 -7.95
N GLU A 36 21.62 -8.17 -9.01
CA GLU A 36 21.02 -9.39 -9.55
C GLU A 36 21.09 -10.55 -8.54
N ILE A 37 22.21 -10.70 -7.83
CA ILE A 37 22.37 -11.70 -6.77
C ILE A 37 21.37 -11.43 -5.66
N ASP A 38 21.35 -10.21 -5.11
CA ASP A 38 20.49 -9.81 -4.03
C ASP A 38 18.99 -9.96 -4.40
N PHE A 39 18.63 -9.63 -5.65
CA PHE A 39 17.28 -9.80 -6.18
C PHE A 39 16.87 -11.28 -6.22
N LYS A 40 17.70 -12.16 -6.77
CA LYS A 40 17.43 -13.60 -6.88
C LYS A 40 17.27 -14.22 -5.48
N GLU A 41 18.16 -13.89 -4.55
CA GLU A 41 18.10 -14.38 -3.16
C GLU A 41 16.82 -13.92 -2.48
N THR A 42 16.46 -12.63 -2.60
CA THR A 42 15.26 -12.07 -1.98
C THR A 42 13.98 -12.67 -2.56
N VAL A 43 13.88 -12.78 -3.88
CA VAL A 43 12.72 -13.39 -4.55
C VAL A 43 12.58 -14.86 -4.16
N ALA A 44 13.69 -15.61 -4.15
CA ALA A 44 13.67 -17.01 -3.72
C ALA A 44 13.18 -17.13 -2.26
N GLY A 45 13.63 -16.25 -1.37
CA GLY A 45 13.17 -16.20 0.02
C GLY A 45 11.68 -15.86 0.15
N LEU A 46 11.17 -14.93 -0.66
CA LEU A 46 9.74 -14.57 -0.68
C LEU A 46 8.85 -15.73 -1.17
N LEU A 47 9.33 -16.53 -2.10
CA LEU A 47 8.59 -17.68 -2.66
C LEU A 47 8.77 -18.98 -1.87
N ALA A 48 9.76 -19.04 -0.97
CA ALA A 48 10.04 -20.24 -0.19
C ALA A 48 8.85 -20.62 0.71
N ASP A 49 8.69 -21.93 0.96
CA ASP A 49 7.74 -22.50 1.91
C ASP A 49 6.25 -22.16 1.65
N GLN A 50 5.90 -21.80 0.39
CA GLN A 50 4.49 -21.65 0.02
C GLN A 50 3.77 -23.00 0.13
N LEU A 51 2.66 -23.00 0.83
CA LEU A 51 1.83 -24.20 1.01
C LEU A 51 1.04 -24.53 -0.26
N PRO A 52 0.60 -25.80 -0.45
CA PRO A 52 -0.18 -26.20 -1.62
C PRO A 52 -1.49 -25.43 -1.83
N ASN A 53 -2.04 -24.81 -0.75
CA ASN A 53 -3.22 -23.96 -0.83
C ASN A 53 -2.91 -22.51 -1.27
N GLY A 54 -1.67 -22.19 -1.55
CA GLY A 54 -1.21 -20.88 -2.00
C GLY A 54 -0.77 -19.93 -0.87
N SER A 55 -1.05 -20.22 0.40
CA SER A 55 -0.66 -19.35 1.52
C SER A 55 0.77 -19.63 2.01
N TRP A 56 1.29 -18.70 2.82
CA TRP A 56 2.44 -18.96 3.68
C TRP A 56 1.97 -19.07 5.13
N SER A 57 2.37 -20.16 5.79
CA SER A 57 2.05 -20.47 7.20
C SER A 57 0.55 -20.46 7.54
N ARG A 58 -0.33 -20.51 6.55
CA ARG A 58 -1.78 -20.27 6.67
C ARG A 58 -2.12 -18.92 7.33
N SER A 59 -1.18 -17.97 7.30
CA SER A 59 -1.32 -16.63 7.85
C SER A 59 -1.71 -15.65 6.73
N THR A 60 -2.75 -14.86 6.96
CA THR A 60 -3.16 -13.79 6.04
C THR A 60 -2.12 -12.68 6.00
N THR A 61 -1.59 -12.28 7.16
CA THR A 61 -0.56 -11.25 7.27
C THR A 61 0.72 -11.65 6.56
N GLU A 62 1.22 -12.88 6.80
CA GLU A 62 2.43 -13.36 6.13
C GLU A 62 2.22 -13.46 4.61
N THR A 63 1.06 -13.93 4.16
CA THR A 63 0.74 -14.00 2.73
C THR A 63 0.68 -12.62 2.08
N ILE A 64 0.10 -11.63 2.75
CA ILE A 64 0.09 -10.22 2.30
C ILE A 64 1.51 -9.66 2.22
N LYS A 65 2.34 -9.89 3.24
CA LYS A 65 3.75 -9.44 3.26
C LYS A 65 4.55 -10.00 2.08
N ARG A 66 4.46 -11.31 1.87
CA ARG A 66 5.16 -11.98 0.77
C ARG A 66 4.72 -11.46 -0.59
N LEU A 67 3.41 -11.35 -0.81
CA LEU A 67 2.85 -10.80 -2.04
C LEU A 67 3.26 -9.34 -2.27
N PHE A 68 3.27 -8.52 -1.23
CA PHE A 68 3.69 -7.13 -1.34
C PHE A 68 5.20 -7.03 -1.66
N GLY A 69 6.04 -7.86 -1.04
CA GLY A 69 7.46 -7.98 -1.39
C GLY A 69 7.66 -8.40 -2.85
N LEU A 70 6.88 -9.36 -3.34
CA LEU A 70 6.88 -9.79 -4.75
C LEU A 70 6.40 -8.69 -5.70
N HIS A 71 5.43 -7.86 -5.28
CA HIS A 71 5.04 -6.68 -6.06
C HIS A 71 6.20 -5.69 -6.24
N LEU A 72 6.98 -5.44 -5.22
CA LEU A 72 8.11 -4.51 -5.30
C LEU A 72 9.31 -5.08 -6.09
N THR A 73 9.39 -6.39 -6.23
CA THR A 73 10.48 -7.08 -6.92
C THR A 73 10.08 -7.61 -8.30
N VAL A 74 9.27 -8.65 -8.37
CA VAL A 74 8.89 -9.36 -9.61
C VAL A 74 7.91 -8.57 -10.48
N ARG A 75 6.91 -7.93 -9.89
CA ARG A 75 5.89 -7.07 -10.52
C ARG A 75 4.97 -7.72 -11.54
N SER A 76 5.20 -8.96 -11.89
CA SER A 76 4.34 -9.73 -12.79
C SER A 76 3.72 -10.92 -12.06
N SER A 77 2.52 -11.32 -12.48
CA SER A 77 1.90 -12.50 -11.91
C SER A 77 2.61 -13.78 -12.34
N THR A 78 2.61 -14.75 -11.45
CA THR A 78 3.09 -16.12 -11.65
C THR A 78 2.08 -17.09 -11.06
N ALA A 79 2.15 -18.37 -11.38
CA ALA A 79 1.25 -19.38 -10.81
C ALA A 79 1.25 -19.39 -9.26
N GLN A 80 2.41 -19.12 -8.63
CA GLN A 80 2.53 -19.04 -7.17
C GLN A 80 1.82 -17.80 -6.63
N ILE A 81 1.99 -16.64 -7.27
CA ILE A 81 1.30 -15.39 -6.90
C ILE A 81 -0.21 -15.55 -7.09
N ASP A 82 -0.65 -16.13 -8.21
CA ASP A 82 -2.07 -16.38 -8.47
C ASP A 82 -2.69 -17.32 -7.43
N ALA A 83 -2.00 -18.37 -7.03
CA ALA A 83 -2.45 -19.27 -5.96
C ALA A 83 -2.61 -18.52 -4.63
N ALA A 84 -1.68 -17.62 -4.28
CA ALA A 84 -1.76 -16.83 -3.06
C ALA A 84 -2.90 -15.80 -3.08
N LEU A 85 -3.10 -15.12 -4.21
CA LEU A 85 -4.22 -14.19 -4.40
C LEU A 85 -5.56 -14.92 -4.32
N ASN A 86 -5.70 -16.08 -4.96
CA ASN A 86 -6.91 -16.91 -4.86
C ASN A 86 -7.18 -17.30 -3.40
N TRP A 87 -6.14 -17.68 -2.66
CA TRP A 87 -6.29 -18.02 -1.25
C TRP A 87 -6.75 -16.82 -0.43
N LEU A 88 -6.16 -15.61 -0.59
CA LEU A 88 -6.62 -14.40 0.11
C LEU A 88 -8.08 -14.06 -0.22
N ILE A 89 -8.46 -14.08 -1.50
CA ILE A 89 -9.83 -13.76 -1.93
C ILE A 89 -10.82 -14.81 -1.39
N SER A 90 -10.45 -16.11 -1.32
CA SER A 90 -11.30 -17.16 -0.76
C SER A 90 -11.63 -16.97 0.73
N LYS A 91 -10.87 -16.14 1.45
CA LYS A 91 -11.14 -15.79 2.85
C LYS A 91 -12.20 -14.72 3.02
N ILE A 92 -12.58 -14.06 1.94
CA ILE A 92 -13.52 -12.95 1.93
C ILE A 92 -14.82 -13.44 1.26
N SER A 93 -15.95 -13.30 1.94
CA SER A 93 -17.26 -13.57 1.36
C SER A 93 -18.18 -12.37 1.45
N LEU A 94 -18.91 -12.12 0.37
CA LEU A 94 -19.95 -11.10 0.32
C LEU A 94 -21.31 -11.75 0.48
N GLN A 95 -21.93 -11.66 1.67
CA GLN A 95 -23.21 -12.26 1.99
C GLN A 95 -24.18 -11.19 2.52
N ALA A 96 -25.40 -11.18 1.99
CA ALA A 96 -26.46 -10.24 2.38
C ALA A 96 -25.98 -8.76 2.39
N GLY A 97 -25.13 -8.37 1.43
CA GLY A 97 -24.58 -7.01 1.32
C GLY A 97 -23.54 -6.64 2.40
N ARG A 98 -22.93 -7.63 3.04
CA ARG A 98 -21.86 -7.45 4.02
C ARG A 98 -20.66 -8.32 3.69
N VAL A 99 -19.47 -7.79 3.96
CA VAL A 99 -18.24 -8.56 3.92
C VAL A 99 -18.08 -9.35 5.20
N HIS A 100 -17.88 -10.64 5.05
CA HIS A 100 -17.55 -11.57 6.12
C HIS A 100 -16.16 -12.14 5.87
N VAL A 101 -15.40 -12.28 6.95
CA VAL A 101 -14.10 -12.94 6.97
C VAL A 101 -14.11 -13.97 8.09
N GLY A 102 -13.55 -15.12 7.85
CA GLY A 102 -13.48 -16.19 8.87
C GLY A 102 -12.68 -15.71 10.09
N VAL A 103 -13.24 -15.89 11.29
CA VAL A 103 -12.67 -15.39 12.56
C VAL A 103 -11.29 -15.99 12.85
N ASN A 104 -11.01 -17.20 12.36
CA ASN A 104 -9.74 -17.90 12.54
C ASN A 104 -8.67 -17.54 11.50
N ASP A 105 -9.01 -16.69 10.53
CA ASP A 105 -8.13 -16.34 9.41
C ASP A 105 -7.40 -15.02 9.60
N LEU A 106 -7.58 -14.39 10.76
CA LEU A 106 -7.07 -13.04 11.04
C LEU A 106 -6.05 -13.09 12.16
N ASP A 107 -4.81 -13.05 11.76
CA ASP A 107 -3.76 -12.59 12.67
C ASP A 107 -4.16 -11.18 13.13
N ALA A 108 -4.02 -10.91 14.42
CA ALA A 108 -4.58 -9.71 15.10
C ALA A 108 -4.00 -8.36 14.63
N GLY A 109 -3.65 -8.21 13.34
CA GLY A 109 -3.13 -6.98 12.76
C GLY A 109 -1.74 -6.58 13.27
N THR A 110 -1.02 -7.52 13.87
CA THR A 110 0.40 -7.35 14.23
C THR A 110 1.28 -7.69 13.03
N GLY A 111 2.41 -7.02 12.92
CA GLY A 111 3.38 -7.34 11.89
C GLY A 111 3.07 -6.72 10.52
N LEU A 112 2.53 -5.51 10.51
CA LEU A 112 2.24 -4.75 9.27
C LEU A 112 3.40 -3.82 8.86
N GLU A 113 4.53 -3.92 9.53
CA GLU A 113 5.74 -3.13 9.24
C GLU A 113 6.16 -3.33 7.78
N GLY A 114 6.54 -2.26 7.12
CA GLY A 114 6.91 -2.27 5.69
C GLY A 114 5.73 -2.47 4.73
N LEU A 115 4.48 -2.40 5.19
CA LEU A 115 3.28 -2.48 4.37
C LEU A 115 2.58 -1.12 4.24
N PRO A 116 1.86 -0.89 3.12
CA PRO A 116 1.07 0.33 2.96
C PRO A 116 -0.27 0.30 3.72
N PHE A 117 -0.51 -0.74 4.52
CA PHE A 117 -1.73 -0.96 5.29
C PHE A 117 -1.49 -0.67 6.76
N PHE A 118 -2.57 -0.37 7.47
CA PHE A 118 -2.54 0.01 8.87
C PHE A 118 -3.49 -0.85 9.69
N THR A 119 -3.19 -1.02 10.99
CA THR A 119 -4.05 -1.77 11.91
C THR A 119 -5.46 -1.19 11.91
N SER A 120 -6.43 -2.02 11.60
CA SER A 120 -7.84 -1.64 11.48
C SER A 120 -8.74 -2.84 11.80
N ARG A 121 -10.03 -2.73 11.53
CA ARG A 121 -10.92 -3.89 11.58
C ARG A 121 -10.40 -4.99 10.64
N PRO A 122 -10.21 -6.20 11.15
CA PRO A 122 -9.58 -7.28 10.40
C PRO A 122 -10.20 -7.52 9.02
N ALA A 123 -11.54 -7.50 8.92
CA ALA A 123 -12.22 -7.69 7.64
C ALA A 123 -11.89 -6.59 6.63
N MET A 124 -11.73 -5.33 7.07
CA MET A 124 -11.39 -4.22 6.18
C MET A 124 -9.91 -4.23 5.80
N LEU A 125 -9.04 -4.60 6.72
CA LEU A 125 -7.62 -4.80 6.44
C LEU A 125 -7.43 -5.88 5.36
N LEU A 126 -8.00 -7.08 5.58
CA LEU A 126 -7.86 -8.17 4.63
C LEU A 126 -8.48 -7.83 3.27
N THR A 127 -9.70 -7.26 3.27
CA THR A 127 -10.36 -6.87 2.00
C THR A 127 -9.55 -5.81 1.27
N GLY A 128 -9.10 -4.75 1.95
CA GLY A 128 -8.27 -3.71 1.34
C GLY A 128 -6.96 -4.26 0.78
N ALA A 129 -6.25 -5.08 1.55
CA ALA A 129 -4.98 -5.66 1.12
C ALA A 129 -5.15 -6.65 -0.05
N ALA A 130 -6.14 -7.54 0.01
CA ALA A 130 -6.40 -8.51 -1.05
C ALA A 130 -6.78 -7.83 -2.37
N LEU A 131 -7.63 -6.79 -2.32
CA LEU A 131 -8.04 -6.03 -3.50
C LEU A 131 -6.89 -5.19 -4.08
N PHE A 132 -6.11 -4.53 -3.23
CA PHE A 132 -4.89 -3.84 -3.64
C PHE A 132 -3.96 -4.80 -4.38
N LEU A 133 -3.60 -5.92 -3.76
CA LEU A 133 -2.70 -6.91 -4.35
C LEU A 133 -3.26 -7.52 -5.63
N SER A 134 -4.56 -7.85 -5.67
CA SER A 134 -5.19 -8.34 -6.90
C SER A 134 -5.10 -7.33 -8.04
N SER A 135 -5.30 -6.04 -7.77
CA SER A 135 -5.22 -5.00 -8.81
C SER A 135 -3.80 -4.79 -9.32
N ILE A 136 -2.80 -4.72 -8.44
CA ILE A 136 -1.40 -4.51 -8.87
C ILE A 136 -0.80 -5.71 -9.63
N PHE A 137 -1.37 -6.92 -9.46
CA PHE A 137 -1.01 -8.09 -10.24
C PHE A 137 -1.93 -8.34 -11.45
N GLY A 138 -2.76 -7.35 -11.83
CA GLY A 138 -3.55 -7.37 -13.07
C GLY A 138 -4.87 -8.15 -12.98
N ARG A 139 -5.34 -8.50 -11.78
CA ARG A 139 -6.57 -9.27 -11.54
C ARG A 139 -7.78 -8.42 -11.14
N GLN A 140 -7.72 -7.12 -11.38
CA GLN A 140 -8.80 -6.17 -11.02
C GLN A 140 -10.15 -6.45 -11.69
N SER A 141 -10.16 -7.21 -12.80
CA SER A 141 -11.37 -7.57 -13.53
C SER A 141 -11.91 -8.97 -13.21
N ASP A 142 -11.26 -9.71 -12.32
CA ASP A 142 -11.76 -11.00 -11.87
C ASP A 142 -13.13 -10.80 -11.21
N PRO A 143 -14.14 -11.68 -11.47
CA PRO A 143 -15.51 -11.46 -11.02
C PRO A 143 -15.64 -11.22 -9.51
N ASP A 144 -14.97 -12.02 -8.68
CA ASP A 144 -15.03 -11.90 -7.22
C ASP A 144 -14.33 -10.62 -6.74
N VAL A 145 -13.20 -10.25 -7.35
CA VAL A 145 -12.47 -9.01 -7.07
C VAL A 145 -13.33 -7.80 -7.43
N LEU A 146 -13.91 -7.81 -8.63
CA LEU A 146 -14.76 -6.70 -9.11
C LEU A 146 -16.02 -6.55 -8.25
N ALA A 147 -16.66 -7.64 -7.84
CA ALA A 147 -17.83 -7.61 -6.96
C ALA A 147 -17.52 -6.95 -5.61
N LEU A 148 -16.35 -7.24 -5.03
CA LEU A 148 -15.90 -6.61 -3.79
C LEU A 148 -15.61 -5.11 -3.99
N TYR A 149 -14.99 -4.71 -5.08
CA TYR A 149 -14.79 -3.29 -5.41
C TYR A 149 -16.11 -2.54 -5.58
N GLN A 150 -17.08 -3.13 -6.28
CA GLN A 150 -18.42 -2.56 -6.45
C GLN A 150 -19.14 -2.39 -5.11
N TRP A 151 -19.03 -3.39 -4.23
CA TRP A 151 -19.57 -3.30 -2.88
C TRP A 151 -18.89 -2.17 -2.07
N LEU A 152 -17.55 -2.12 -2.04
CA LEU A 152 -16.81 -1.05 -1.34
C LEU A 152 -17.21 0.32 -1.88
N SER A 153 -17.32 0.48 -3.20
CA SER A 153 -17.72 1.73 -3.82
C SER A 153 -19.14 2.14 -3.39
N SER A 154 -20.09 1.20 -3.40
CA SER A 154 -21.47 1.45 -2.96
C SER A 154 -21.54 1.88 -1.49
N GLU A 155 -20.85 1.16 -0.59
CA GLU A 155 -20.82 1.50 0.84
C GLU A 155 -20.11 2.84 1.08
N GLY A 156 -19.02 3.12 0.36
CA GLY A 156 -18.33 4.41 0.44
C GLY A 156 -19.21 5.58 0.00
N ILE A 157 -19.99 5.43 -1.08
CA ILE A 157 -20.93 6.46 -1.53
C ILE A 157 -22.01 6.70 -0.47
N LYS A 158 -22.61 5.62 0.05
CA LYS A 158 -23.66 5.65 1.07
C LYS A 158 -23.18 6.33 2.36
N ASN A 159 -21.95 6.06 2.77
CA ASN A 159 -21.36 6.56 4.02
C ASN A 159 -20.42 7.77 3.82
N LYS A 160 -20.54 8.49 2.68
CA LYS A 160 -19.82 9.74 2.40
C LYS A 160 -18.29 9.59 2.45
N GLY A 161 -17.76 8.50 1.93
CA GLY A 161 -16.32 8.22 1.83
C GLY A 161 -15.72 7.51 3.06
N ARG A 162 -16.57 6.92 3.92
CA ARG A 162 -16.13 6.23 5.13
C ARG A 162 -16.48 4.75 5.12
N TRP A 163 -15.63 3.94 5.74
CA TRP A 163 -15.82 2.50 5.96
C TRP A 163 -15.49 2.16 7.40
N PHE A 164 -16.50 2.15 8.28
CA PHE A 164 -16.44 1.93 9.73
C PHE A 164 -15.70 3.02 10.52
N ASP A 165 -14.38 3.02 10.49
CA ASP A 165 -13.49 3.95 11.17
C ASP A 165 -12.42 4.50 10.20
N GLU A 166 -11.60 5.42 10.66
CA GLU A 166 -10.65 6.14 9.81
C GLU A 166 -9.53 5.21 9.29
N THR A 167 -9.05 4.30 10.14
CA THR A 167 -8.01 3.35 9.73
C THR A 167 -8.52 2.31 8.74
N SER A 168 -9.75 1.83 8.91
CA SER A 168 -10.44 0.98 7.92
C SER A 168 -10.64 1.71 6.60
N SER A 169 -11.07 2.98 6.66
CA SER A 169 -11.25 3.83 5.48
C SER A 169 -9.94 4.06 4.74
N HIS A 170 -8.83 4.24 5.45
CA HIS A 170 -7.50 4.34 4.86
C HIS A 170 -7.10 3.07 4.10
N ASN A 171 -7.27 1.88 4.67
CA ASN A 171 -6.94 0.63 4.02
C ASN A 171 -7.80 0.39 2.76
N VAL A 172 -9.08 0.75 2.79
CA VAL A 172 -9.97 0.69 1.62
C VAL A 172 -9.53 1.69 0.56
N LEU A 173 -9.17 2.93 0.93
CA LEU A 173 -8.67 3.92 0.00
C LEU A 173 -7.41 3.41 -0.72
N ARG A 174 -6.50 2.72 -0.02
CA ARG A 174 -5.32 2.10 -0.66
C ARG A 174 -5.68 1.14 -1.79
N ALA A 175 -6.76 0.37 -1.64
CA ALA A 175 -7.25 -0.50 -2.70
C ALA A 175 -7.87 0.29 -3.87
N LEU A 176 -8.68 1.31 -3.56
CA LEU A 176 -9.36 2.11 -4.58
C LEU A 176 -8.39 2.88 -5.47
N VAL A 177 -7.31 3.44 -4.91
CA VAL A 177 -6.36 4.28 -5.66
C VAL A 177 -5.54 3.54 -6.71
N VAL A 178 -5.40 2.22 -6.60
CA VAL A 178 -4.67 1.41 -7.57
C VAL A 178 -5.57 0.78 -8.65
N HIS A 179 -6.89 0.93 -8.53
CA HIS A 179 -7.82 0.36 -9.49
C HIS A 179 -8.14 1.37 -10.61
N PRO A 180 -7.97 1.01 -11.91
CA PRO A 180 -8.07 1.97 -13.01
C PRO A 180 -9.42 2.69 -13.15
N VAL A 181 -10.51 2.06 -12.65
CA VAL A 181 -11.86 2.65 -12.72
C VAL A 181 -12.27 3.32 -11.41
N PHE A 182 -11.93 2.72 -10.26
CA PHE A 182 -12.37 3.21 -8.96
C PHE A 182 -11.50 4.33 -8.40
N ALA A 183 -10.27 4.52 -8.89
CA ALA A 183 -9.38 5.60 -8.45
C ALA A 183 -10.03 6.99 -8.59
N GLU A 184 -10.76 7.24 -9.67
CA GLU A 184 -11.49 8.48 -9.91
C GLU A 184 -13.00 8.37 -9.60
N GLY A 185 -13.40 7.23 -9.02
CA GLY A 185 -14.80 6.93 -8.70
C GLY A 185 -15.34 7.81 -7.58
N LYS A 186 -16.67 7.95 -7.53
CA LYS A 186 -17.38 8.79 -6.55
C LYS A 186 -17.02 8.43 -5.10
N ALA A 187 -16.81 7.15 -4.78
CA ALA A 187 -16.42 6.71 -3.44
C ALA A 187 -15.04 7.27 -3.04
N THR A 188 -14.07 7.19 -3.97
CA THR A 188 -12.71 7.73 -3.77
C THR A 188 -12.73 9.25 -3.61
N VAL A 189 -13.47 9.96 -4.46
CA VAL A 189 -13.63 11.42 -4.33
C VAL A 189 -14.21 11.81 -2.97
N LEU A 190 -15.21 11.07 -2.47
CA LEU A 190 -15.78 11.31 -1.15
C LEU A 190 -14.80 10.97 -0.01
N ALA A 191 -14.00 9.90 -0.15
CA ALA A 191 -12.97 9.54 0.82
C ALA A 191 -11.87 10.59 0.90
N VAL A 192 -11.39 11.08 -0.25
CA VAL A 192 -10.41 12.16 -0.31
C VAL A 192 -10.94 13.46 0.28
N LYS A 193 -12.25 13.75 0.08
CA LYS A 193 -12.89 14.89 0.73
C LYS A 193 -12.95 14.72 2.24
N HIS A 194 -13.31 13.52 2.73
CA HIS A 194 -13.31 13.24 4.16
C HIS A 194 -11.91 13.36 4.77
N LEU A 195 -10.86 12.89 4.09
CA LEU A 195 -9.48 13.09 4.53
C LEU A 195 -9.09 14.57 4.61
N ALA A 196 -9.62 15.42 3.72
CA ALA A 196 -9.38 16.86 3.78
C ALA A 196 -9.97 17.50 5.05
N ASP A 197 -11.12 16.99 5.52
CA ASP A 197 -11.74 17.44 6.78
C ASP A 197 -10.93 17.03 8.04
N LEU A 198 -10.06 16.02 7.90
CA LEU A 198 -9.16 15.51 8.95
C LEU A 198 -7.74 16.09 8.87
N GLN A 199 -7.43 16.85 7.82
CA GLN A 199 -6.10 17.41 7.67
C GLN A 199 -5.90 18.64 8.56
N THR A 200 -4.86 18.61 9.38
CA THR A 200 -4.45 19.77 10.22
C THR A 200 -3.86 20.89 9.38
N ASP A 201 -3.78 22.08 9.96
CA ASP A 201 -3.12 23.22 9.31
C ASP A 201 -1.61 22.98 9.07
N ALA A 202 -1.00 22.13 9.89
CA ALA A 202 0.40 21.70 9.70
C ALA A 202 0.59 20.68 8.55
N GLY A 203 -0.50 20.15 7.95
CA GLY A 203 -0.44 19.24 6.82
C GLY A 203 -0.44 17.75 7.16
N ALA A 204 -0.45 17.36 8.44
CA ALA A 204 -0.67 15.98 8.88
C ALA A 204 -2.17 15.65 8.93
N TRP A 205 -2.51 14.39 9.13
CA TRP A 205 -3.90 13.94 9.33
C TRP A 205 -4.11 13.47 10.77
N GLU A 206 -5.28 13.77 11.32
CA GLU A 206 -5.71 13.40 12.66
C GLU A 206 -6.09 11.90 12.77
N HIS A 207 -6.56 11.48 13.95
CA HIS A 207 -7.06 10.13 14.23
C HIS A 207 -6.04 9.00 13.96
N ASN A 208 -4.77 9.25 14.26
CA ASN A 208 -3.67 8.29 14.08
C ASN A 208 -3.53 7.75 12.64
N LEU A 209 -3.99 8.52 11.65
CA LEU A 209 -3.74 8.17 10.26
C LEU A 209 -2.24 8.25 9.96
N PRO A 210 -1.66 7.20 9.35
CA PRO A 210 -0.22 7.15 9.09
C PRO A 210 0.17 8.17 8.01
N PHE A 211 1.02 9.14 8.39
CA PHE A 211 1.36 10.28 7.53
C PHE A 211 1.92 9.85 6.17
N TYR A 212 2.97 9.03 6.15
CA TYR A 212 3.66 8.65 4.91
C TYR A 212 2.80 7.76 4.01
N GLN A 213 2.02 6.85 4.58
CA GLN A 213 1.10 6.01 3.83
C GLN A 213 -0.05 6.81 3.23
N THR A 214 -0.60 7.77 3.97
CA THR A 214 -1.68 8.67 3.49
C THR A 214 -1.16 9.59 2.40
N LEU A 215 -0.01 10.22 2.61
CA LEU A 215 0.70 11.03 1.61
C LEU A 215 0.90 10.24 0.31
N ASN A 216 1.44 9.02 0.42
CA ASN A 216 1.69 8.16 -0.73
C ASN A 216 0.40 7.75 -1.44
N ALA A 217 -0.68 7.43 -0.70
CA ALA A 217 -1.97 7.10 -1.31
C ALA A 217 -2.52 8.26 -2.15
N LEU A 218 -2.52 9.47 -1.59
CA LEU A 218 -3.00 10.66 -2.28
C LEU A 218 -2.15 11.02 -3.50
N ALA A 219 -0.84 10.76 -3.45
CA ALA A 219 0.07 11.06 -4.55
C ALA A 219 -0.15 10.19 -5.80
N HIS A 220 -0.94 9.12 -5.71
CA HIS A 220 -1.38 8.32 -6.86
C HIS A 220 -2.64 8.87 -7.56
N LEU A 221 -3.27 9.91 -7.02
CA LEU A 221 -4.55 10.43 -7.53
C LEU A 221 -4.35 11.74 -8.30
N GLU A 222 -5.07 11.89 -9.40
CA GLU A 222 -5.16 13.12 -10.20
C GLU A 222 -6.43 13.93 -9.82
N LEU A 223 -6.67 14.08 -8.52
CA LEU A 223 -7.85 14.78 -7.98
C LEU A 223 -7.44 16.11 -7.35
N ASN A 224 -8.11 17.20 -7.72
CA ASN A 224 -7.87 18.54 -7.18
C ASN A 224 -7.86 18.61 -5.65
N GLN A 225 -8.71 17.81 -5.00
CA GLN A 225 -8.77 17.76 -3.54
C GLN A 225 -7.59 16.98 -2.93
N ALA A 226 -7.01 16.02 -3.65
CA ALA A 226 -5.78 15.36 -3.23
C ALA A 226 -4.60 16.32 -3.38
N GLU A 227 -4.49 17.06 -4.49
CA GLU A 227 -3.43 18.05 -4.72
C GLU A 227 -3.37 19.10 -3.60
N LYS A 228 -4.51 19.68 -3.21
CA LYS A 228 -4.57 20.67 -2.13
C LYS A 228 -4.10 20.12 -0.77
N GLN A 229 -4.36 18.86 -0.49
CA GLN A 229 -3.86 18.21 0.71
C GLN A 229 -2.36 17.94 0.62
N LEU A 230 -1.89 17.49 -0.56
CA LEU A 230 -0.48 17.24 -0.84
C LEU A 230 0.36 18.52 -0.74
N GLU A 231 -0.13 19.68 -1.18
CA GLU A 231 0.56 20.96 -1.03
C GLU A 231 0.96 21.22 0.41
N LYS A 232 0.04 21.06 1.38
CA LYS A 232 0.33 21.21 2.81
C LYS A 232 1.22 20.09 3.34
N ALA A 233 0.92 18.85 2.96
CA ALA A 233 1.66 17.69 3.45
C ALA A 233 3.12 17.68 2.97
N PHE A 234 3.40 18.14 1.76
CA PHE A 234 4.78 18.26 1.26
C PHE A 234 5.59 19.33 2.02
N VAL A 235 4.97 20.45 2.43
CA VAL A 235 5.66 21.41 3.30
C VAL A 235 6.15 20.72 4.56
N LEU A 236 5.25 20.03 5.27
CA LEU A 236 5.58 19.28 6.47
C LEU A 236 6.62 18.18 6.20
N LEU A 237 6.51 17.49 5.06
CA LEU A 237 7.46 16.44 4.66
C LEU A 237 8.88 17.01 4.55
N PHE A 238 9.06 18.12 3.85
CA PHE A 238 10.38 18.76 3.68
C PHE A 238 10.96 19.21 5.03
N GLU A 239 10.15 19.77 5.92
CA GLU A 239 10.58 20.20 7.25
C GLU A 239 11.00 19.02 8.14
N LYS A 240 10.43 17.84 7.94
CA LYS A 240 10.70 16.63 8.75
C LYS A 240 11.82 15.76 8.22
N GLN A 241 12.55 16.17 7.18
CA GLN A 241 13.68 15.36 6.69
C GLN A 241 14.81 15.35 7.72
N ASN A 242 15.28 14.17 8.08
CA ASN A 242 16.42 13.95 8.97
C ASN A 242 17.74 14.37 8.30
N SER A 243 18.76 14.65 9.10
CA SER A 243 20.09 15.06 8.60
C SER A 243 20.83 13.95 7.82
N ASP A 244 20.42 12.69 7.97
CA ASP A 244 20.91 11.54 7.19
C ASP A 244 20.14 11.34 5.87
N GLY A 245 19.19 12.23 5.57
CA GLY A 245 18.35 12.20 4.37
C GLY A 245 17.08 11.36 4.50
N THR A 246 16.92 10.59 5.56
CA THR A 246 15.74 9.75 5.78
C THR A 246 14.55 10.53 6.33
N TRP A 247 13.41 9.84 6.47
CA TRP A 247 12.24 10.33 7.19
C TRP A 247 11.83 9.33 8.27
N SER A 248 11.47 9.88 9.46
CA SER A 248 11.15 9.10 10.65
C SER A 248 12.35 8.35 11.24
N HIS A 249 12.27 8.04 12.54
CA HIS A 249 13.20 7.12 13.21
C HIS A 249 12.65 5.70 13.27
N ASP A 250 11.33 5.58 13.20
CA ASP A 250 10.65 4.28 13.06
C ASP A 250 10.56 3.93 11.57
N GLU A 251 10.97 2.72 11.18
CA GLU A 251 10.97 2.23 9.79
C GLU A 251 11.57 3.25 8.79
N PRO A 252 12.82 3.73 8.99
CA PRO A 252 13.35 4.84 8.18
C PRO A 252 13.45 4.52 6.69
N GLU A 253 13.79 3.29 6.33
CA GLU A 253 13.84 2.87 4.92
C GLU A 253 12.45 2.91 4.27
N TRP A 254 11.44 2.35 4.96
CA TRP A 254 10.06 2.31 4.46
C TRP A 254 9.45 3.69 4.30
N ASN A 255 9.56 4.53 5.35
CA ASN A 255 9.00 5.88 5.31
C ASN A 255 9.72 6.78 4.29
N THR A 256 11.04 6.61 4.12
CA THR A 256 11.81 7.28 3.06
C THR A 256 11.36 6.83 1.68
N PHE A 257 11.11 5.54 1.49
CA PHE A 257 10.56 5.01 0.25
C PHE A 257 9.21 5.65 -0.10
N LEU A 258 8.28 5.69 0.85
CA LEU A 258 6.95 6.28 0.64
C LEU A 258 7.03 7.76 0.30
N ALA A 259 7.90 8.51 1.00
CA ALA A 259 8.14 9.93 0.75
C ALA A 259 8.68 10.19 -0.66
N ILE A 260 9.76 9.50 -1.06
CA ILE A 260 10.36 9.64 -2.39
C ILE A 260 9.37 9.22 -3.48
N HIS A 261 8.66 8.12 -3.27
CA HIS A 261 7.69 7.63 -4.24
C HIS A 261 6.57 8.64 -4.46
N ALA A 262 6.06 9.27 -3.38
CA ALA A 262 5.05 10.33 -3.48
C ALA A 262 5.59 11.57 -4.22
N LEU A 263 6.81 12.02 -3.90
CA LEU A 263 7.45 13.16 -4.56
C LEU A 263 7.67 12.90 -6.07
N LYS A 264 8.13 11.69 -6.43
CA LYS A 264 8.33 11.30 -7.84
C LYS A 264 7.00 11.20 -8.61
N ASN A 265 5.94 10.66 -7.99
CA ASN A 265 4.62 10.60 -8.62
C ASN A 265 4.06 12.00 -8.93
N LYS A 266 4.49 13.03 -8.19
CA LYS A 266 4.08 14.42 -8.42
C LYS A 266 5.13 15.26 -9.15
N GLY A 267 6.18 14.65 -9.69
CA GLY A 267 7.21 15.33 -10.47
C GLY A 267 8.04 16.34 -9.68
N LEU A 268 8.18 16.11 -8.37
CA LEU A 268 8.95 16.99 -7.47
C LEU A 268 10.38 16.48 -7.24
N LEU A 269 10.72 15.29 -7.74
CA LEU A 269 12.05 14.68 -7.79
C LEU A 269 12.33 14.05 -9.14
#